data_73633dca5e3701b53852d2dde380d5be
#
_entry.id   73633dca5e3701b53852d2dde380d5be
#
_cell.length_a   1.000
_cell.length_b   1.000
_cell.length_c   1.000
_cell.angle_alpha   90.00
_cell.angle_beta   90.00
_cell.angle_gamma   90.00
#
_symmetry.space_group_name_H-M   'P 1'
#
loop_
_entity.id
_entity.type
_entity.pdbx_description
1 polymer ?
#
loop_
_entity_poly.entity_id
_entity_poly.type
_entity_poly.pdbx_seq_one_letter_code
_entity_poly.pdbx_strand_id
1 'polypeptide(L)'
;MMLDRIIAESGDVSAVTAGLESRGEIIRKMIDGVKYTQWAVLHYQATMVGVVLVFSIWHGIDKYWRNRRAAQLARRPQKVSDSLAKNNLRTHHREREGSGSSGSSATLIGGVCVSGPQKASWSMDDRSPLLPRQHTKLSWFSRLRSFLVYQPLPILFFNKTLPENATTLLILALFGINIFYTVLGIAWEIPLMLVFSDRASLIFAANLPWLYILGAKNQPLRLLTGYSYEHLNILHRRLGEWLCFIALVHSGTMFMVWYTFFRPDGHDLWWFLTEKTVYLGLITLFCYETLYATSLASFRKWWYELFLALHVGLQAGALGFLYFHHRGSKPYVRITLAIFLLDRLVFRLLAKSRQFKARVKVMPDGNTVLLSGNWPLTAKRHSMWRSLFSQNMHAGWDPAEHVFLTIPSLGQKHIFQAHPFTIASAAPSDEQEHAWFDLIIRALDGFTRDLLIHAETCSSVTIRLDGPYGSSHAYDMLRSSDVAVAIVGGSGIAVAYPMLWALLRPDSNRAHTDVESEAAAESCRSARKVAVIWIVHQADHIQWLGQDRLDELAAIGLRVVLPPPTREAGRPDVAVLVRGTIEDLTSGGQSRVGVMVSGPDGMNRAARNCCAQMLGEGHEIEVAVEKFGW
;
A
#
# COMPACT_ATOMS: atom_id res chain seq x y z
N MET A 1 11.47 -30.23 58.16
CA MET A 1 12.67 -30.95 57.65
C MET A 1 13.66 -30.04 56.90
N MET A 2 13.24 -29.24 55.89
CA MET A 2 14.14 -28.30 55.21
C MET A 2 14.48 -27.07 56.07
N LEU A 3 13.48 -26.52 56.78
CA LEU A 3 13.65 -25.41 57.75
C LEU A 3 14.55 -25.80 58.93
N ASP A 4 14.38 -27.01 59.49
CA ASP A 4 15.18 -27.51 60.60
C ASP A 4 16.67 -27.71 60.21
N ARG A 5 16.93 -28.07 58.97
CA ARG A 5 18.31 -28.19 58.45
C ARG A 5 18.99 -26.82 58.26
N ILE A 6 18.26 -25.82 57.73
CA ILE A 6 18.77 -24.46 57.53
C ILE A 6 19.04 -23.77 58.87
N ILE A 7 18.20 -24.00 59.89
CA ILE A 7 18.38 -23.49 61.25
C ILE A 7 19.61 -24.16 61.92
N ALA A 8 19.82 -25.46 61.69
CA ALA A 8 20.95 -26.19 62.21
C ALA A 8 22.30 -25.79 61.56
N GLU A 9 22.32 -25.38 60.31
CA GLU A 9 23.54 -24.96 59.56
C GLU A 9 23.89 -23.49 59.78
N SER A 10 22.88 -22.59 60.02
CA SER A 10 23.17 -21.15 60.16
C SER A 10 23.43 -20.65 61.56
N GLY A 11 23.02 -21.40 62.62
CA GLY A 11 23.22 -21.02 64.03
C GLY A 11 22.53 -19.70 64.45
N ASP A 12 21.84 -19.01 63.52
CA ASP A 12 21.22 -17.71 63.76
C ASP A 12 19.76 -17.72 63.28
N VAL A 13 18.83 -17.93 64.20
CA VAL A 13 17.38 -17.94 63.93
C VAL A 13 16.88 -16.61 63.39
N SER A 14 17.52 -15.49 63.73
CA SER A 14 17.15 -14.15 63.28
C SER A 14 17.47 -13.95 61.82
N ALA A 15 18.58 -14.46 61.35
CA ALA A 15 18.97 -14.40 59.91
C ALA A 15 18.07 -15.27 59.03
N VAL A 16 17.64 -16.43 59.55
CA VAL A 16 16.71 -17.33 58.82
C VAL A 16 15.32 -16.72 58.73
N THR A 17 14.80 -16.12 59.82
CA THR A 17 13.48 -15.45 59.81
C THR A 17 13.49 -14.22 58.91
N ALA A 18 14.52 -13.39 58.94
CA ALA A 18 14.69 -12.24 58.04
C ALA A 18 14.78 -12.68 56.56
N GLY A 19 15.46 -13.79 56.28
CA GLY A 19 15.52 -14.38 54.92
C GLY A 19 14.17 -14.90 54.41
N LEU A 20 13.36 -15.48 55.32
CA LEU A 20 12.00 -15.94 54.97
C LEU A 20 11.02 -14.78 54.76
N GLU A 21 11.11 -13.71 55.54
CA GLU A 21 10.30 -12.50 55.37
C GLU A 21 10.66 -11.80 54.07
N SER A 22 11.92 -11.68 53.73
CA SER A 22 12.40 -11.13 52.44
C SER A 22 11.91 -11.94 51.25
N ARG A 23 11.94 -13.29 51.29
CA ARG A 23 11.42 -14.16 50.26
C ARG A 23 9.88 -14.02 50.14
N GLY A 24 9.16 -13.88 51.24
CA GLY A 24 7.71 -13.65 51.25
C GLY A 24 7.32 -12.32 50.60
N GLU A 25 8.09 -11.28 50.83
CA GLU A 25 7.90 -9.97 50.21
C GLU A 25 8.16 -10.00 48.69
N ILE A 26 9.22 -10.67 48.23
CA ILE A 26 9.52 -10.86 46.82
C ILE A 26 8.38 -11.61 46.11
N ILE A 27 7.89 -12.71 46.70
CA ILE A 27 6.77 -13.49 46.13
C ILE A 27 5.52 -12.63 46.03
N ARG A 28 5.20 -11.82 47.05
CA ARG A 28 4.07 -10.88 46.99
C ARG A 28 4.20 -9.88 45.85
N LYS A 29 5.38 -9.22 45.74
CA LYS A 29 5.69 -8.30 44.64
C LYS A 29 5.54 -8.97 43.25
N MET A 30 5.97 -10.23 43.11
CA MET A 30 5.79 -11.01 41.88
C MET A 30 4.31 -11.25 41.55
N ILE A 31 3.50 -11.69 42.54
CA ILE A 31 2.07 -11.92 42.35
C ILE A 31 1.35 -10.63 41.94
N ASP A 32 1.63 -9.52 42.60
CA ASP A 32 1.05 -8.23 42.29
C ASP A 32 1.53 -7.72 40.91
N GLY A 33 2.77 -7.97 40.54
CA GLY A 33 3.32 -7.69 39.22
C GLY A 33 2.63 -8.49 38.12
N VAL A 34 2.32 -9.77 38.34
CA VAL A 34 1.56 -10.60 37.38
C VAL A 34 0.12 -10.10 37.22
N LYS A 35 -0.57 -9.75 38.32
CA LYS A 35 -1.91 -9.14 38.26
C LYS A 35 -1.89 -7.82 37.49
N TYR A 36 -0.91 -6.97 37.77
CA TYR A 36 -0.72 -5.71 37.03
C TYR A 36 -0.40 -5.96 35.55
N THR A 37 0.30 -7.04 35.21
CA THR A 37 0.54 -7.45 33.83
C THR A 37 -0.77 -7.72 33.07
N GLN A 38 -1.71 -8.43 33.67
CA GLN A 38 -3.02 -8.69 33.03
C GLN A 38 -3.79 -7.39 32.79
N TRP A 39 -3.78 -6.48 33.77
CA TRP A 39 -4.37 -5.14 33.63
C TRP A 39 -3.70 -4.36 32.50
N ALA A 40 -2.37 -4.31 32.45
CA ALA A 40 -1.61 -3.57 31.44
C ALA A 40 -1.88 -4.10 30.00
N VAL A 41 -1.97 -5.42 29.83
CA VAL A 41 -2.27 -6.04 28.54
C VAL A 41 -3.69 -5.74 28.09
N LEU A 42 -4.67 -5.70 28.99
CA LEU A 42 -6.04 -5.30 28.67
C LEU A 42 -6.08 -3.84 28.19
N HIS A 43 -5.39 -2.94 28.89
CA HIS A 43 -5.31 -1.52 28.49
C HIS A 43 -4.53 -1.32 27.18
N TYR A 44 -3.51 -2.13 26.94
CA TYR A 44 -2.82 -2.20 25.65
C TYR A 44 -3.81 -2.51 24.52
N GLN A 45 -4.66 -3.54 24.66
CA GLN A 45 -5.66 -3.88 23.65
C GLN A 45 -6.68 -2.75 23.45
N ALA A 46 -7.15 -2.15 24.54
CA ALA A 46 -8.07 -0.99 24.47
C ALA A 46 -7.40 0.20 23.73
N THR A 47 -6.12 0.46 23.98
CA THR A 47 -5.35 1.49 23.27
C THR A 47 -5.24 1.19 21.76
N MET A 48 -4.93 -0.06 21.39
CA MET A 48 -4.85 -0.45 19.98
C MET A 48 -6.19 -0.33 19.26
N VAL A 49 -7.28 -0.73 19.91
CA VAL A 49 -8.66 -0.50 19.40
C VAL A 49 -8.93 1.00 19.27
N GLY A 50 -8.55 1.81 20.26
CA GLY A 50 -8.67 3.26 20.24
C GLY A 50 -7.94 3.88 19.04
N VAL A 51 -6.73 3.43 18.75
CA VAL A 51 -5.97 3.86 17.56
C VAL A 51 -6.75 3.55 16.28
N VAL A 52 -7.28 2.34 16.12
CA VAL A 52 -8.09 1.97 14.95
C VAL A 52 -9.35 2.82 14.86
N LEU A 53 -10.03 3.10 15.97
CA LEU A 53 -11.22 3.95 15.99
C LEU A 53 -10.91 5.40 15.56
N VAL A 54 -9.79 5.97 16.01
CA VAL A 54 -9.35 7.31 15.57
C VAL A 54 -9.14 7.35 14.05
N PHE A 55 -8.43 6.36 13.50
CA PHE A 55 -8.25 6.27 12.04
C PHE A 55 -9.57 6.03 11.31
N SER A 56 -10.50 5.26 11.88
CA SER A 56 -11.82 5.00 11.29
C SER A 56 -12.67 6.28 11.23
N ILE A 57 -12.70 7.04 12.30
CA ILE A 57 -13.42 8.32 12.35
C ILE A 57 -12.81 9.31 11.35
N TRP A 58 -11.47 9.41 11.34
CA TRP A 58 -10.75 10.26 10.38
C TRP A 58 -11.07 9.88 8.93
N HIS A 59 -11.02 8.59 8.60
CA HIS A 59 -11.36 8.09 7.28
C HIS A 59 -12.81 8.42 6.89
N GLY A 60 -13.75 8.21 7.81
CA GLY A 60 -15.16 8.53 7.58
C GLY A 60 -15.38 10.02 7.27
N ILE A 61 -14.74 10.91 8.04
CA ILE A 61 -14.79 12.36 7.84
C ILE A 61 -14.15 12.74 6.50
N ASP A 62 -12.95 12.22 6.21
CA ASP A 62 -12.23 12.50 4.96
C ASP A 62 -13.04 12.05 3.73
N LYS A 63 -13.56 10.82 3.76
CA LYS A 63 -14.42 10.27 2.70
C LYS A 63 -15.70 11.10 2.49
N TYR A 64 -16.34 11.55 3.56
CA TYR A 64 -17.51 12.42 3.49
C TYR A 64 -17.18 13.74 2.77
N TRP A 65 -16.08 14.41 3.16
CA TRP A 65 -15.69 15.68 2.55
C TRP A 65 -15.24 15.51 1.08
N ARG A 66 -14.50 14.44 0.77
CA ARG A 66 -14.11 14.10 -0.62
C ARG A 66 -15.34 13.89 -1.50
N ASN A 67 -16.28 13.08 -1.06
CA ASN A 67 -17.51 12.82 -1.81
C ASN A 67 -18.33 14.09 -2.01
N ARG A 68 -18.49 14.91 -0.97
CA ARG A 68 -19.20 16.20 -1.07
C ARG A 68 -18.51 17.13 -2.08
N ARG A 69 -17.18 17.22 -2.04
CA ARG A 69 -16.43 18.07 -2.96
C ARG A 69 -16.50 17.52 -4.39
N ALA A 70 -16.34 16.21 -4.59
CA ALA A 70 -16.48 15.58 -5.90
C ALA A 70 -17.86 15.86 -6.52
N ALA A 71 -18.93 15.79 -5.72
CA ALA A 71 -20.29 16.14 -6.17
C ALA A 71 -20.43 17.64 -6.52
N GLN A 72 -19.76 18.53 -5.80
CA GLN A 72 -19.73 19.97 -6.12
C GLN A 72 -18.99 20.25 -7.44
N LEU A 73 -17.83 19.60 -7.65
CA LEU A 73 -17.06 19.72 -8.89
C LEU A 73 -17.84 19.20 -10.10
N ALA A 74 -18.56 18.10 -9.94
CA ALA A 74 -19.40 17.54 -11.00
C ALA A 74 -20.62 18.43 -11.37
N ARG A 75 -21.02 19.37 -10.49
CA ARG A 75 -22.13 20.32 -10.73
C ARG A 75 -21.67 21.68 -11.27
N ARG A 76 -20.35 21.96 -11.30
CA ARG A 76 -19.85 23.24 -11.82
C ARG A 76 -19.96 23.25 -13.35
N PRO A 77 -20.72 24.18 -13.97
CA PRO A 77 -20.73 24.36 -15.41
C PRO A 77 -19.31 24.77 -15.85
N GLN A 78 -18.81 24.13 -16.89
CA GLN A 78 -17.57 24.55 -17.51
C GLN A 78 -17.85 25.90 -18.20
N LYS A 79 -17.33 27.00 -17.66
CA LYS A 79 -17.19 28.22 -18.45
C LYS A 79 -16.17 27.89 -19.54
N VAL A 80 -16.67 27.59 -20.74
CA VAL A 80 -15.83 27.48 -21.93
C VAL A 80 -15.07 28.79 -22.02
N SER A 81 -13.76 28.72 -21.84
CA SER A 81 -12.89 29.84 -22.11
C SER A 81 -12.92 30.05 -23.62
N ASP A 82 -13.81 30.92 -24.07
CA ASP A 82 -13.93 31.38 -25.47
C ASP A 82 -12.61 31.87 -26.08
N SER A 83 -11.59 32.03 -25.26
CA SER A 83 -10.25 32.43 -25.67
C SER A 83 -9.47 31.35 -26.43
N LEU A 84 -9.66 30.06 -26.12
CA LEU A 84 -8.99 28.97 -26.84
C LEU A 84 -9.68 28.63 -28.17
N ALA A 85 -11.01 28.70 -28.21
CA ALA A 85 -11.76 28.52 -29.46
C ALA A 85 -11.48 29.67 -30.46
N LYS A 86 -11.37 30.92 -29.99
CA LYS A 86 -11.03 32.08 -30.82
C LYS A 86 -9.58 32.06 -31.32
N ASN A 87 -8.63 31.50 -30.57
CA ASN A 87 -7.25 31.36 -31.04
C ASN A 87 -7.10 30.27 -32.11
N ASN A 88 -7.81 29.16 -32.03
CA ASN A 88 -7.77 28.14 -33.06
C ASN A 88 -8.47 28.59 -34.37
N LEU A 89 -9.53 29.39 -34.27
CA LEU A 89 -10.19 29.99 -35.43
C LEU A 89 -9.31 31.09 -36.09
N ARG A 90 -8.49 31.83 -35.33
CA ARG A 90 -7.58 32.83 -35.87
C ARG A 90 -6.35 32.22 -36.56
N THR A 91 -5.88 31.07 -36.16
CA THR A 91 -4.78 30.36 -36.84
C THR A 91 -5.25 29.75 -38.15
N HIS A 92 -6.48 29.25 -38.30
CA HIS A 92 -7.00 28.73 -39.57
C HIS A 92 -7.34 29.83 -40.61
N HIS A 93 -7.63 31.05 -40.18
CA HIS A 93 -7.85 32.18 -41.14
C HIS A 93 -6.57 32.84 -41.61
N ARG A 94 -5.45 32.67 -40.88
CA ARG A 94 -4.16 33.30 -41.28
C ARG A 94 -3.33 32.44 -42.22
N GLU A 95 -3.67 31.17 -42.39
CA GLU A 95 -2.98 30.25 -43.34
C GLU A 95 -3.54 30.31 -44.77
N ARG A 96 -4.57 31.12 -45.04
CA ARG A 96 -5.16 31.27 -46.39
C ARG A 96 -4.62 32.47 -47.19
N GLU A 97 -3.82 33.34 -46.58
CA GLU A 97 -3.21 34.46 -47.27
C GLU A 97 -1.69 34.49 -47.02
N GLY A 98 -0.92 33.74 -47.81
CA GLY A 98 0.53 33.82 -47.77
C GLY A 98 1.19 32.62 -48.45
N SER A 99 1.18 32.64 -49.77
CA SER A 99 2.00 31.75 -50.59
C SER A 99 3.46 32.20 -50.52
N GLY A 100 4.40 31.28 -50.26
CA GLY A 100 5.80 31.47 -50.63
C GLY A 100 6.83 30.93 -49.65
N SER A 101 7.44 29.84 -50.05
CA SER A 101 8.81 29.38 -49.84
C SER A 101 9.22 28.67 -48.54
N SER A 102 9.55 27.42 -48.77
CA SER A 102 10.69 26.60 -48.29
C SER A 102 10.82 26.23 -46.82
N GLY A 103 10.51 24.98 -46.53
CA GLY A 103 11.48 24.06 -45.94
C GLY A 103 11.53 23.96 -44.41
N SER A 104 10.69 23.15 -43.84
CA SER A 104 11.04 22.13 -42.79
C SER A 104 9.78 21.45 -42.32
N SER A 105 9.63 20.19 -42.64
CA SER A 105 8.49 19.35 -42.28
C SER A 105 8.51 19.02 -40.78
N ALA A 106 7.67 19.67 -40.02
CA ALA A 106 7.23 19.18 -38.71
C ALA A 106 5.86 18.51 -38.89
N THR A 107 5.80 17.20 -38.81
CA THR A 107 4.57 16.44 -38.93
C THR A 107 3.77 16.62 -37.63
N LEU A 108 2.70 17.39 -37.69
CA LEU A 108 1.67 17.46 -36.66
C LEU A 108 0.83 16.20 -36.71
N ILE A 109 1.07 15.27 -35.80
CA ILE A 109 0.15 14.18 -35.52
C ILE A 109 -0.66 14.61 -34.31
N GLY A 110 -1.96 14.81 -34.53
CA GLY A 110 -3.05 15.03 -33.59
C GLY A 110 -2.69 15.35 -32.14
N GLY A 111 -2.60 16.63 -31.75
CA GLY A 111 -2.65 17.09 -30.35
C GLY A 111 -1.55 16.64 -29.39
N VAL A 112 -0.57 15.86 -29.83
CA VAL A 112 0.55 15.38 -29.03
C VAL A 112 1.76 16.30 -29.25
N CYS A 113 2.11 17.11 -28.26
CA CYS A 113 3.36 17.90 -28.31
C CYS A 113 4.55 16.98 -28.03
N VAL A 114 5.20 16.48 -29.07
CA VAL A 114 6.53 15.88 -28.97
C VAL A 114 7.56 17.03 -28.99
N SER A 115 8.09 17.40 -27.84
CA SER A 115 9.18 18.36 -27.73
C SER A 115 10.50 17.67 -28.08
N GLY A 116 11.00 17.89 -29.30
CA GLY A 116 12.40 17.60 -29.68
C GLY A 116 13.37 18.52 -28.92
N PRO A 117 14.68 18.20 -28.90
CA PRO A 117 15.65 18.96 -28.13
C PRO A 117 15.90 20.35 -28.76
N GLN A 118 15.09 21.33 -28.40
CA GLN A 118 15.40 22.73 -28.64
C GLN A 118 16.39 23.17 -27.55
N LYS A 119 17.62 23.52 -27.99
CA LYS A 119 18.52 24.35 -27.19
C LYS A 119 17.78 25.65 -26.90
N ALA A 120 17.23 25.78 -25.71
CA ALA A 120 16.61 27.01 -25.24
C ALA A 120 17.68 28.06 -25.06
N SER A 121 17.84 28.96 -26.06
CA SER A 121 18.45 30.26 -25.86
C SER A 121 17.44 31.12 -25.12
N TRP A 122 17.63 31.30 -23.82
CA TRP A 122 16.87 32.22 -23.01
C TRP A 122 17.22 33.64 -23.39
N SER A 123 16.43 34.29 -24.26
CA SER A 123 16.41 35.74 -24.31
C SER A 123 15.58 36.23 -23.10
N MET A 124 16.26 36.86 -22.17
CA MET A 124 15.61 37.62 -21.09
C MET A 124 14.82 38.75 -21.73
N ASP A 125 13.51 38.59 -21.84
CA ASP A 125 12.64 39.72 -22.15
C ASP A 125 12.38 40.47 -20.81
N ASP A 126 12.95 41.67 -20.74
CA ASP A 126 13.08 42.54 -19.56
C ASP A 126 11.74 43.18 -19.11
N ARG A 127 10.60 42.58 -19.46
CA ARG A 127 9.24 43.04 -19.12
C ARG A 127 8.46 42.18 -18.13
N SER A 128 9.14 41.35 -17.36
CA SER A 128 8.51 40.68 -16.24
C SER A 128 8.18 41.72 -15.15
N PRO A 129 6.94 41.89 -14.72
CA PRO A 129 6.64 42.83 -13.64
C PRO A 129 7.36 42.38 -12.37
N LEU A 130 8.24 43.27 -11.87
CA LEU A 130 8.95 43.16 -10.58
C LEU A 130 8.01 43.29 -9.37
N LEU A 131 6.84 42.75 -9.43
CA LEU A 131 6.03 42.63 -8.22
C LEU A 131 6.57 41.45 -7.41
N PRO A 132 7.08 41.70 -6.19
CA PRO A 132 7.51 40.62 -5.34
C PRO A 132 6.29 39.69 -5.15
N ARG A 133 6.45 38.40 -5.51
CA ARG A 133 5.49 37.36 -5.13
C ARG A 133 5.15 37.61 -3.67
N GLN A 134 3.91 37.99 -3.35
CA GLN A 134 3.48 38.16 -1.97
C GLN A 134 3.83 36.87 -1.26
N HIS A 135 4.86 36.92 -0.42
CA HIS A 135 5.16 35.84 0.54
C HIS A 135 3.96 35.79 1.50
N THR A 136 2.94 35.04 1.11
CA THR A 136 1.93 34.61 2.07
C THR A 136 2.70 33.97 3.22
N LYS A 137 2.55 34.51 4.44
CA LYS A 137 3.18 33.95 5.64
C LYS A 137 2.90 32.47 5.64
N LEU A 138 3.91 31.65 5.29
CA LEU A 138 3.76 30.20 5.23
C LEU A 138 3.22 29.72 6.57
N SER A 139 2.00 29.19 6.56
CA SER A 139 1.40 28.59 7.75
C SER A 139 2.31 27.46 8.24
N TRP A 140 2.56 27.39 9.55
CA TRP A 140 3.29 26.25 10.14
C TRP A 140 2.66 24.91 9.71
N PHE A 141 1.36 24.92 9.44
CA PHE A 141 0.60 23.77 8.99
C PHE A 141 1.04 23.27 7.59
N SER A 142 1.35 24.18 6.64
CA SER A 142 1.86 23.78 5.32
C SER A 142 3.26 23.16 5.43
N ARG A 143 4.10 23.68 6.33
CA ARG A 143 5.43 23.09 6.62
C ARG A 143 5.30 21.71 7.26
N LEU A 144 4.37 21.54 8.19
CA LEU A 144 4.11 20.23 8.80
C LEU A 144 3.61 19.21 7.76
N ARG A 145 2.68 19.59 6.90
CA ARG A 145 2.20 18.72 5.81
C ARG A 145 3.32 18.37 4.84
N SER A 146 4.14 19.35 4.44
CA SER A 146 5.33 19.14 3.61
C SER A 146 6.28 18.10 4.26
N PHE A 147 6.58 18.26 5.54
CA PHE A 147 7.43 17.32 6.29
C PHE A 147 6.81 15.91 6.34
N LEU A 148 5.50 15.79 6.58
CA LEU A 148 4.82 14.49 6.67
C LEU A 148 4.81 13.73 5.34
N VAL A 149 4.65 14.43 4.22
CA VAL A 149 4.64 13.84 2.86
C VAL A 149 6.04 13.48 2.37
N TYR A 150 7.08 14.16 2.86
CA TYR A 150 8.46 13.95 2.43
C TYR A 150 8.94 12.52 2.68
N GLN A 151 9.64 11.95 1.69
CA GLN A 151 10.24 10.62 1.76
C GLN A 151 11.78 10.73 1.79
N PRO A 152 12.44 10.28 2.89
CA PRO A 152 13.89 10.30 3.00
C PRO A 152 14.61 9.46 1.94
N LEU A 153 15.92 9.71 1.80
CA LEU A 153 16.79 8.88 0.97
C LEU A 153 16.89 7.45 1.55
N PRO A 154 17.13 6.43 0.70
CA PRO A 154 17.42 5.09 1.19
C PRO A 154 18.65 5.09 2.09
N ILE A 155 18.66 4.20 3.08
CA ILE A 155 19.83 4.01 3.95
C ILE A 155 20.95 3.42 3.10
N LEU A 156 22.07 4.15 2.97
CA LEU A 156 23.18 3.85 2.05
C LEU A 156 23.74 2.43 2.23
N PHE A 157 23.96 1.97 3.48
CA PHE A 157 24.56 0.64 3.74
C PHE A 157 23.62 -0.53 3.45
N PHE A 158 22.31 -0.35 3.59
CA PHE A 158 21.33 -1.43 3.46
C PHE A 158 20.48 -1.31 2.21
N ASN A 159 20.63 -0.25 1.42
CA ASN A 159 19.79 0.11 0.28
C ASN A 159 18.28 -0.04 0.58
N LYS A 160 17.91 0.18 1.87
CA LYS A 160 16.54 0.03 2.37
C LYS A 160 15.79 1.34 2.15
N THR A 161 14.78 1.31 1.30
CA THR A 161 13.89 2.47 1.10
C THR A 161 13.06 2.70 2.35
N LEU A 162 13.13 3.92 2.89
CA LEU A 162 12.28 4.35 4.00
C LEU A 162 10.91 4.79 3.45
N PRO A 163 9.83 4.60 4.21
CA PRO A 163 8.54 5.20 3.88
C PRO A 163 8.58 6.72 4.06
N GLU A 164 7.49 7.38 3.71
CA GLU A 164 7.32 8.80 4.04
C GLU A 164 7.33 9.04 5.56
N ASN A 165 7.62 10.27 5.95
CA ASN A 165 7.74 10.64 7.36
C ASN A 165 6.44 10.38 8.16
N ALA A 166 5.27 10.58 7.58
CA ALA A 166 3.99 10.26 8.24
C ALA A 166 3.90 8.79 8.64
N THR A 167 4.20 7.88 7.71
CA THR A 167 4.22 6.42 7.97
C THR A 167 5.32 6.05 8.95
N THR A 168 6.50 6.69 8.87
CA THR A 168 7.59 6.48 9.82
C THR A 168 7.19 6.87 11.23
N LEU A 169 6.57 8.05 11.41
CA LEU A 169 6.08 8.50 12.71
C LEU A 169 4.99 7.58 13.28
N LEU A 170 4.08 7.08 12.43
CA LEU A 170 3.08 6.10 12.84
C LEU A 170 3.74 4.82 13.35
N ILE A 171 4.75 4.28 12.63
CA ILE A 171 5.49 3.09 13.06
C ILE A 171 6.18 3.34 14.40
N LEU A 172 6.84 4.48 14.56
CA LEU A 172 7.52 4.85 15.81
C LEU A 172 6.52 5.02 16.97
N ALA A 173 5.34 5.60 16.72
CA ALA A 173 4.28 5.71 17.72
C ALA A 173 3.77 4.33 18.16
N LEU A 174 3.54 3.40 17.22
CA LEU A 174 3.13 2.02 17.53
C LEU A 174 4.21 1.28 18.30
N PHE A 175 5.50 1.46 17.97
CA PHE A 175 6.60 0.91 18.75
C PHE A 175 6.66 1.53 20.15
N GLY A 176 6.48 2.85 20.26
CA GLY A 176 6.40 3.56 21.53
C GLY A 176 5.30 3.01 22.44
N ILE A 177 4.10 2.75 21.90
CA ILE A 177 2.99 2.11 22.62
C ILE A 177 3.40 0.71 23.11
N ASN A 178 4.01 -0.11 22.25
CA ASN A 178 4.47 -1.44 22.62
C ASN A 178 5.51 -1.40 23.73
N ILE A 179 6.54 -0.55 23.61
CA ILE A 179 7.58 -0.37 24.62
C ILE A 179 6.94 0.12 25.92
N PHE A 180 6.10 1.15 25.86
CA PHE A 180 5.44 1.72 27.03
C PHE A 180 4.71 0.64 27.83
N TYR A 181 3.84 -0.16 27.21
CA TYR A 181 3.09 -1.20 27.91
C TYR A 181 3.97 -2.39 28.34
N THR A 182 5.10 -2.62 27.68
CA THR A 182 6.05 -3.66 28.10
C THR A 182 6.77 -3.28 29.39
N VAL A 183 7.08 -1.98 29.58
CA VAL A 183 7.90 -1.53 30.73
C VAL A 183 7.08 -0.83 31.82
N LEU A 184 5.83 -0.46 31.56
CA LEU A 184 4.99 0.30 32.49
C LEU A 184 4.81 -0.42 33.83
N GLY A 185 5.24 0.23 34.92
CA GLY A 185 5.09 -0.29 36.30
C GLY A 185 5.91 -1.54 36.59
N ILE A 186 6.96 -1.82 35.79
CA ILE A 186 7.95 -2.86 36.10
C ILE A 186 8.96 -2.31 37.10
N ALA A 187 9.14 -3.02 38.22
CA ALA A 187 10.26 -2.78 39.08
C ALA A 187 11.49 -3.52 38.52
N TRP A 188 12.59 -2.75 38.29
CA TRP A 188 13.83 -3.24 37.68
C TRP A 188 14.75 -3.88 38.70
N GLU A 189 14.21 -4.81 39.48
CA GLU A 189 14.96 -5.63 40.43
C GLU A 189 15.18 -7.02 39.85
N ILE A 190 16.37 -7.60 40.02
CA ILE A 190 16.70 -8.93 39.48
C ILE A 190 15.63 -9.98 39.85
N PRO A 191 15.11 -10.04 41.09
CA PRO A 191 14.07 -10.98 41.47
C PRO A 191 12.74 -10.81 40.71
N LEU A 192 12.48 -9.61 40.18
CA LEU A 192 11.23 -9.28 39.46
C LEU A 192 11.37 -9.40 37.95
N MET A 193 12.52 -9.84 37.41
CA MET A 193 12.71 -10.06 35.98
C MET A 193 11.77 -11.11 35.40
N LEU A 194 11.25 -12.03 36.24
CA LEU A 194 10.18 -12.96 35.83
C LEU A 194 8.91 -12.22 35.42
N VAL A 195 8.52 -11.16 36.15
CA VAL A 195 7.35 -10.33 35.82
C VAL A 195 7.55 -9.60 34.51
N PHE A 196 8.75 -9.06 34.26
CA PHE A 196 9.08 -8.44 32.97
C PHE A 196 9.01 -9.44 31.82
N SER A 197 9.57 -10.65 32.01
CA SER A 197 9.54 -11.71 31.01
C SER A 197 8.10 -12.15 30.68
N ASP A 198 7.26 -12.34 31.70
CA ASP A 198 5.83 -12.67 31.52
C ASP A 198 5.10 -11.55 30.78
N ARG A 199 5.36 -10.28 31.13
CA ARG A 199 4.79 -9.11 30.43
C ARG A 199 5.19 -9.08 28.96
N ALA A 200 6.47 -9.28 28.64
CA ALA A 200 6.98 -9.31 27.28
C ALA A 200 6.30 -10.42 26.47
N SER A 201 6.13 -11.62 27.04
CA SER A 201 5.45 -12.73 26.39
C SER A 201 3.96 -12.48 26.14
N LEU A 202 3.27 -11.84 27.09
CA LEU A 202 1.85 -11.53 26.94
C LEU A 202 1.60 -10.38 25.97
N ILE A 203 2.45 -9.35 25.91
CA ILE A 203 2.42 -8.30 24.88
C ILE A 203 2.72 -8.90 23.50
N PHE A 204 3.67 -9.82 23.38
CA PHE A 204 3.89 -10.59 22.16
C PHE A 204 2.61 -11.30 21.71
N ALA A 205 2.00 -12.12 22.59
CA ALA A 205 0.78 -12.86 22.28
C ALA A 205 -0.40 -11.94 21.91
N ALA A 206 -0.54 -10.82 22.64
CA ALA A 206 -1.58 -9.81 22.42
C ALA A 206 -1.47 -9.10 21.06
N ASN A 207 -0.28 -9.04 20.48
CA ASN A 207 -0.04 -8.48 19.15
C ASN A 207 -0.33 -9.46 18.00
N LEU A 208 -0.39 -10.76 18.24
CA LEU A 208 -0.59 -11.74 17.17
C LEU A 208 -1.88 -11.52 16.37
N PRO A 209 -3.05 -11.27 16.96
CA PRO A 209 -4.26 -10.95 16.20
C PRO A 209 -4.06 -9.75 15.27
N TRP A 210 -3.40 -8.69 15.74
CA TRP A 210 -3.10 -7.50 14.94
C TRP A 210 -2.14 -7.81 13.79
N LEU A 211 -1.10 -8.60 14.05
CA LEU A 211 -0.15 -9.04 13.03
C LEU A 211 -0.85 -9.78 11.90
N TYR A 212 -1.78 -10.70 12.24
CA TYR A 212 -2.48 -11.51 11.24
C TYR A 212 -3.55 -10.71 10.50
N ILE A 213 -4.28 -9.80 11.16
CA ILE A 213 -5.19 -8.87 10.49
C ILE A 213 -4.44 -8.00 9.49
N LEU A 214 -3.28 -7.44 9.86
CA LEU A 214 -2.45 -6.61 8.98
C LEU A 214 -1.89 -7.37 7.78
N GLY A 215 -1.69 -8.69 7.88
CA GLY A 215 -1.23 -9.57 6.81
C GLY A 215 -2.35 -10.18 5.97
N ALA A 216 -3.61 -10.12 6.42
CA ALA A 216 -4.75 -10.69 5.71
C ALA A 216 -5.09 -9.87 4.45
N LYS A 217 -5.45 -10.54 3.36
CA LYS A 217 -5.91 -9.88 2.12
C LYS A 217 -7.34 -9.35 2.24
N ASN A 218 -8.18 -10.05 2.99
CA ASN A 218 -9.60 -9.73 3.22
C ASN A 218 -9.82 -9.11 4.61
N GLN A 219 -9.03 -8.12 4.94
CA GLN A 219 -9.02 -7.55 6.28
C GLN A 219 -10.14 -6.52 6.48
N PRO A 220 -10.77 -6.50 7.68
CA PRO A 220 -11.79 -5.53 8.01
C PRO A 220 -11.24 -4.09 8.12
N LEU A 221 -9.96 -3.92 8.36
CA LEU A 221 -9.31 -2.61 8.48
C LEU A 221 -9.44 -1.77 7.21
N ARG A 222 -9.52 -2.40 6.03
CA ARG A 222 -9.79 -1.69 4.76
C ARG A 222 -11.08 -0.87 4.85
N LEU A 223 -12.13 -1.43 5.43
CA LEU A 223 -13.43 -0.77 5.56
C LEU A 223 -13.40 0.37 6.57
N LEU A 224 -12.61 0.18 7.63
CA LEU A 224 -12.49 1.12 8.73
C LEU A 224 -11.54 2.27 8.41
N THR A 225 -10.45 2.01 7.68
CA THR A 225 -9.37 2.98 7.46
C THR A 225 -9.22 3.44 6.01
N GLY A 226 -9.87 2.75 5.06
CA GLY A 226 -9.73 3.02 3.61
C GLY A 226 -8.42 2.51 3.00
N TYR A 227 -7.48 2.01 3.81
CA TYR A 227 -6.21 1.48 3.32
C TYR A 227 -6.35 0.02 2.92
N SER A 228 -5.78 -0.33 1.75
CA SER A 228 -5.71 -1.71 1.29
C SER A 228 -4.63 -2.50 2.05
N TYR A 229 -4.62 -3.82 1.87
CA TYR A 229 -3.62 -4.68 2.51
C TYR A 229 -2.18 -4.34 2.05
N GLU A 230 -1.99 -3.83 0.84
CA GLU A 230 -0.67 -3.42 0.35
C GLU A 230 -0.08 -2.27 1.18
N HIS A 231 -0.91 -1.27 1.49
CA HIS A 231 -0.52 -0.14 2.33
C HIS A 231 -0.27 -0.57 3.78
N LEU A 232 -1.11 -1.47 4.31
CA LEU A 232 -0.99 -1.96 5.68
C LEU A 232 0.12 -3.01 5.86
N ASN A 233 0.60 -3.62 4.78
CA ASN A 233 1.68 -4.61 4.83
C ASN A 233 2.99 -4.06 5.41
N ILE A 234 3.25 -2.76 5.31
CA ILE A 234 4.41 -2.17 5.97
C ILE A 234 4.31 -2.30 7.50
N LEU A 235 3.10 -2.10 8.05
CA LEU A 235 2.86 -2.27 9.49
C LEU A 235 2.98 -3.74 9.90
N HIS A 236 2.46 -4.68 9.09
CA HIS A 236 2.66 -6.11 9.30
C HIS A 236 4.14 -6.47 9.43
N ARG A 237 4.97 -6.01 8.49
CA ARG A 237 6.42 -6.29 8.51
C ARG A 237 7.12 -5.68 9.71
N ARG A 238 6.82 -4.42 10.07
CA ARG A 238 7.44 -3.75 11.23
C ARG A 238 6.98 -4.38 12.54
N LEU A 239 5.71 -4.72 12.66
CA LEU A 239 5.21 -5.43 13.83
C LEU A 239 5.83 -6.83 13.95
N GLY A 240 5.98 -7.57 12.84
CA GLY A 240 6.66 -8.86 12.83
C GLY A 240 8.12 -8.78 13.29
N GLU A 241 8.88 -7.80 12.78
CA GLU A 241 10.26 -7.52 13.24
C GLU A 241 10.31 -7.24 14.76
N TRP A 242 9.36 -6.43 15.26
CA TRP A 242 9.26 -6.14 16.69
C TRP A 242 8.94 -7.39 17.52
N LEU A 243 8.02 -8.23 17.03
CA LEU A 243 7.63 -9.45 17.76
C LEU A 243 8.77 -10.46 17.85
N CYS A 244 9.57 -10.64 16.81
CA CYS A 244 10.77 -11.46 16.88
C CYS A 244 11.76 -10.91 17.91
N PHE A 245 11.99 -9.60 17.90
CA PHE A 245 12.86 -8.96 18.88
C PHE A 245 12.37 -9.18 20.32
N ILE A 246 11.07 -8.96 20.61
CA ILE A 246 10.54 -9.12 21.98
C ILE A 246 10.52 -10.59 22.42
N ALA A 247 10.39 -11.55 21.48
CA ALA A 247 10.51 -12.98 21.75
C ALA A 247 11.94 -13.34 22.17
N LEU A 248 12.97 -12.77 21.52
CA LEU A 248 14.36 -12.91 21.94
C LEU A 248 14.60 -12.33 23.33
N VAL A 249 14.06 -11.12 23.60
CA VAL A 249 14.15 -10.48 24.92
C VAL A 249 13.49 -11.35 26.00
N HIS A 250 12.28 -11.87 25.75
CA HIS A 250 11.59 -12.80 26.64
C HIS A 250 12.45 -14.03 26.94
N SER A 251 12.96 -14.69 25.90
CA SER A 251 13.75 -15.90 26.03
C SER A 251 15.06 -15.63 26.80
N GLY A 252 15.78 -14.56 26.46
CA GLY A 252 16.99 -14.15 27.17
C GLY A 252 16.74 -13.86 28.63
N THR A 253 15.64 -13.19 28.96
CA THR A 253 15.26 -12.91 30.35
C THR A 253 14.88 -14.21 31.08
N MET A 254 14.24 -15.18 30.44
CA MET A 254 13.97 -16.49 31.04
C MET A 254 15.24 -17.29 31.34
N PHE A 255 16.26 -17.22 30.46
CA PHE A 255 17.59 -17.78 30.78
C PHE A 255 18.24 -17.08 31.97
N MET A 256 18.08 -15.76 32.10
CA MET A 256 18.56 -15.02 33.27
C MET A 256 17.81 -15.46 34.54
N VAL A 257 16.49 -15.66 34.47
CA VAL A 257 15.70 -16.20 35.59
C VAL A 257 16.19 -17.59 36.00
N TRP A 258 16.41 -18.48 35.01
CA TRP A 258 16.99 -19.80 35.29
C TRP A 258 18.36 -19.66 35.99
N TYR A 259 19.28 -18.83 35.49
CA TYR A 259 20.61 -18.66 36.03
C TYR A 259 20.59 -18.14 37.49
N THR A 260 19.65 -17.22 37.79
CA THR A 260 19.57 -16.52 39.07
C THR A 260 18.80 -17.32 40.12
N PHE A 261 17.73 -18.05 39.73
CA PHE A 261 16.86 -18.71 40.72
C PHE A 261 16.98 -20.23 40.70
N PHE A 262 16.88 -20.86 39.52
CA PHE A 262 16.78 -22.32 39.43
C PHE A 262 18.14 -23.01 39.53
N ARG A 263 19.18 -22.41 38.95
CA ARG A 263 20.54 -22.98 39.01
C ARG A 263 21.10 -23.06 40.44
N PRO A 264 20.97 -22.04 41.31
CA PRO A 264 21.41 -22.14 42.70
C PRO A 264 20.64 -23.19 43.49
N ASP A 265 19.36 -23.46 43.13
CA ASP A 265 18.55 -24.50 43.76
C ASP A 265 18.85 -25.93 43.22
N GLY A 266 19.94 -26.10 42.43
CA GLY A 266 20.41 -27.38 41.92
C GLY A 266 19.82 -27.85 40.60
N HIS A 267 19.01 -27.00 39.91
CA HIS A 267 18.45 -27.31 38.61
C HIS A 267 19.44 -26.93 37.50
N ASP A 268 20.02 -27.94 36.86
CA ASP A 268 20.96 -27.73 35.76
C ASP A 268 20.31 -27.21 34.47
N LEU A 269 21.12 -26.87 33.48
CA LEU A 269 20.62 -26.35 32.20
C LEU A 269 19.81 -27.41 31.43
N TRP A 270 20.18 -28.69 31.54
CA TRP A 270 19.47 -29.75 30.88
C TRP A 270 18.04 -29.89 31.43
N TRP A 271 17.87 -29.87 32.75
CA TRP A 271 16.58 -29.86 33.38
C TRP A 271 15.70 -28.68 32.86
N PHE A 272 16.29 -27.46 32.82
CA PHE A 272 15.58 -26.28 32.32
C PHE A 272 15.14 -26.42 30.85
N LEU A 273 16.04 -26.88 29.97
CA LEU A 273 15.74 -27.03 28.54
C LEU A 273 14.73 -28.16 28.24
N THR A 274 14.63 -29.17 29.09
CA THR A 274 13.69 -30.29 28.92
C THR A 274 12.35 -30.03 29.59
N GLU A 275 12.20 -28.95 30.37
CA GLU A 275 10.92 -28.56 30.91
C GLU A 275 9.93 -28.23 29.78
N LYS A 276 8.72 -28.83 29.87
CA LYS A 276 7.73 -28.77 28.79
C LYS A 276 7.44 -27.37 28.30
N THR A 277 7.30 -26.41 29.23
CA THR A 277 7.06 -25.01 28.89
C THR A 277 8.23 -24.41 28.14
N VAL A 278 9.47 -24.69 28.58
CA VAL A 278 10.66 -24.10 28.00
C VAL A 278 10.92 -24.64 26.59
N TYR A 279 10.91 -25.97 26.37
CA TYR A 279 11.22 -26.50 25.04
C TYR A 279 10.15 -26.11 24.00
N LEU A 280 8.87 -26.05 24.38
CA LEU A 280 7.81 -25.56 23.48
C LEU A 280 8.01 -24.09 23.12
N GLY A 281 8.48 -23.28 24.08
CA GLY A 281 8.83 -21.87 23.85
C GLY A 281 10.02 -21.74 22.89
N LEU A 282 11.06 -22.54 23.08
CA LEU A 282 12.23 -22.54 22.20
C LEU A 282 11.91 -22.98 20.77
N ILE A 283 11.04 -23.98 20.58
CA ILE A 283 10.56 -24.36 19.25
C ILE A 283 9.76 -23.22 18.63
N THR A 284 8.90 -22.56 19.42
CA THR A 284 8.13 -21.40 18.97
C THR A 284 9.06 -20.27 18.54
N LEU A 285 10.07 -19.94 19.36
CA LEU A 285 11.10 -18.95 19.04
C LEU A 285 11.82 -19.30 17.74
N PHE A 286 12.29 -20.54 17.60
CA PHE A 286 12.94 -21.02 16.37
C PHE A 286 12.05 -20.83 15.13
N CYS A 287 10.76 -21.14 15.22
CA CYS A 287 9.81 -20.91 14.14
C CYS A 287 9.71 -19.41 13.77
N TYR A 288 9.59 -18.50 14.74
CA TYR A 288 9.46 -17.07 14.47
C TYR A 288 10.76 -16.46 13.94
N GLU A 289 11.92 -16.84 14.48
CA GLU A 289 13.21 -16.34 13.96
C GLU A 289 13.50 -16.87 12.56
N THR A 290 13.12 -18.11 12.25
CA THR A 290 13.20 -18.65 10.89
C THR A 290 12.24 -17.95 9.94
N LEU A 291 11.01 -17.63 10.40
CA LEU A 291 10.05 -16.79 9.68
C LEU A 291 10.65 -15.41 9.36
N TYR A 292 11.29 -14.78 10.33
CA TYR A 292 11.94 -13.49 10.13
C TYR A 292 13.07 -13.59 9.11
N ALA A 293 14.00 -14.52 9.29
CA ALA A 293 15.15 -14.71 8.39
C ALA A 293 14.72 -14.98 6.94
N THR A 294 13.73 -15.86 6.74
CA THR A 294 13.21 -16.19 5.41
C THR A 294 12.33 -15.08 4.81
N SER A 295 11.83 -14.14 5.63
CA SER A 295 11.05 -12.98 5.18
C SER A 295 11.91 -11.79 4.75
N LEU A 296 13.24 -11.85 4.90
CA LEU A 296 14.14 -10.80 4.43
C LEU A 296 14.07 -10.64 2.91
N ALA A 297 14.24 -9.40 2.44
CA ALA A 297 14.13 -9.06 1.02
C ALA A 297 15.11 -9.86 0.13
N SER A 298 16.33 -10.14 0.64
CA SER A 298 17.33 -10.96 -0.03
C SER A 298 16.82 -12.39 -0.28
N PHE A 299 16.30 -13.04 0.77
CA PHE A 299 15.77 -14.41 0.66
C PHE A 299 14.58 -14.47 -0.30
N ARG A 300 13.60 -13.54 -0.15
CA ARG A 300 12.42 -13.48 -1.02
C ARG A 300 12.76 -13.23 -2.49
N LYS A 301 13.81 -12.49 -2.78
CA LYS A 301 14.24 -12.23 -4.14
C LYS A 301 14.74 -13.51 -4.85
N TRP A 302 15.42 -14.38 -4.11
CA TRP A 302 16.00 -15.61 -4.67
C TRP A 302 15.05 -16.81 -4.63
N TRP A 303 14.24 -16.94 -3.56
CA TRP A 303 13.41 -18.11 -3.29
C TRP A 303 12.00 -17.74 -2.83
N TYR A 304 11.28 -17.00 -3.67
CA TYR A 304 9.94 -16.49 -3.31
C TYR A 304 8.95 -17.59 -2.93
N GLU A 305 8.93 -18.71 -3.69
CA GLU A 305 8.00 -19.83 -3.44
C GLU A 305 8.34 -20.55 -2.14
N LEU A 306 9.64 -20.76 -1.88
CA LEU A 306 10.09 -21.37 -0.62
C LEU A 306 9.76 -20.45 0.56
N PHE A 307 9.99 -19.15 0.41
CA PHE A 307 9.56 -18.16 1.41
C PHE A 307 8.07 -18.30 1.72
N LEU A 308 7.20 -18.37 0.70
CA LEU A 308 5.75 -18.45 0.90
C LEU A 308 5.35 -19.75 1.61
N ALA A 309 5.94 -20.89 1.21
CA ALA A 309 5.69 -22.19 1.84
C ALA A 309 6.14 -22.21 3.32
N LEU A 310 7.37 -21.75 3.59
CA LEU A 310 7.90 -21.65 4.96
C LEU A 310 7.10 -20.66 5.79
N HIS A 311 6.73 -19.50 5.22
CA HIS A 311 5.95 -18.48 5.93
C HIS A 311 4.59 -19.02 6.39
N VAL A 312 3.89 -19.77 5.54
CA VAL A 312 2.61 -20.39 5.89
C VAL A 312 2.78 -21.57 6.85
N GLY A 313 3.74 -22.44 6.60
CA GLY A 313 3.97 -23.65 7.42
C GLY A 313 4.47 -23.33 8.83
N LEU A 314 5.52 -22.49 8.91
CA LEU A 314 6.13 -22.13 10.21
C LEU A 314 5.17 -21.30 11.10
N GLN A 315 4.38 -20.38 10.52
CA GLN A 315 3.40 -19.64 11.33
C GLN A 315 2.30 -20.56 11.89
N ALA A 316 1.84 -21.57 11.12
CA ALA A 316 0.87 -22.55 11.60
C ALA A 316 1.47 -23.41 12.74
N GLY A 317 2.71 -23.89 12.56
CA GLY A 317 3.46 -24.62 13.58
C GLY A 317 3.68 -23.77 14.84
N ALA A 318 4.16 -22.54 14.67
CA ALA A 318 4.40 -21.60 15.77
C ALA A 318 3.14 -21.35 16.62
N LEU A 319 1.98 -21.15 15.98
CA LEU A 319 0.71 -21.02 16.70
C LEU A 319 0.36 -22.27 17.51
N GLY A 320 0.61 -23.46 16.93
CA GLY A 320 0.40 -24.73 17.61
C GLY A 320 1.29 -24.87 18.86
N PHE A 321 2.59 -24.66 18.72
CA PHE A 321 3.53 -24.75 19.85
C PHE A 321 3.24 -23.68 20.91
N LEU A 322 2.96 -22.43 20.50
CA LEU A 322 2.61 -21.34 21.40
C LEU A 322 1.33 -21.61 22.20
N TYR A 323 0.34 -22.27 21.61
CA TYR A 323 -0.90 -22.65 22.30
C TYR A 323 -0.64 -23.57 23.49
N PHE A 324 0.34 -24.48 23.37
CA PHE A 324 0.71 -25.41 24.43
C PHE A 324 1.83 -24.87 25.34
N HIS A 325 2.58 -23.86 24.91
CA HIS A 325 3.66 -23.26 25.67
C HIS A 325 3.16 -22.56 26.93
N HIS A 326 2.18 -21.65 26.80
CA HIS A 326 1.73 -20.85 27.95
C HIS A 326 0.21 -20.69 27.98
N ARG A 327 -0.38 -20.80 29.19
CA ARG A 327 -1.84 -20.72 29.36
C ARG A 327 -2.39 -19.34 29.01
N GLY A 328 -1.67 -18.26 29.32
CA GLY A 328 -2.07 -16.87 29.04
C GLY A 328 -2.10 -16.50 27.57
N SER A 329 -1.36 -17.19 26.70
CA SER A 329 -1.37 -16.96 25.26
C SER A 329 -2.58 -17.53 24.52
N LYS A 330 -3.27 -18.52 25.12
CA LYS A 330 -4.36 -19.28 24.47
C LYS A 330 -5.49 -18.42 23.87
N PRO A 331 -6.03 -17.38 24.55
CA PRO A 331 -7.08 -16.55 23.98
C PRO A 331 -6.63 -15.86 22.68
N TYR A 332 -5.43 -15.29 22.68
CA TYR A 332 -4.85 -14.59 21.54
C TYR A 332 -4.57 -15.53 20.39
N VAL A 333 -4.02 -16.73 20.67
CA VAL A 333 -3.77 -17.76 19.65
C VAL A 333 -5.08 -18.24 19.00
N ARG A 334 -6.16 -18.43 19.79
CA ARG A 334 -7.48 -18.80 19.23
C ARG A 334 -8.02 -17.74 18.28
N ILE A 335 -7.97 -16.47 18.69
CA ILE A 335 -8.41 -15.34 17.83
C ILE A 335 -7.55 -15.28 16.57
N THR A 336 -6.24 -15.39 16.70
CA THR A 336 -5.29 -15.39 15.59
C THR A 336 -5.56 -16.54 14.61
N LEU A 337 -5.79 -17.75 15.13
CA LEU A 337 -6.11 -18.91 14.31
C LEU A 337 -7.44 -18.72 13.57
N ALA A 338 -8.46 -18.17 14.24
CA ALA A 338 -9.73 -17.85 13.59
C ALA A 338 -9.56 -16.86 12.43
N ILE A 339 -8.80 -15.77 12.64
CA ILE A 339 -8.48 -14.80 11.60
C ILE A 339 -7.75 -15.48 10.42
N PHE A 340 -6.75 -16.30 10.71
CA PHE A 340 -5.97 -17.03 9.71
C PHE A 340 -6.84 -17.96 8.87
N LEU A 341 -7.69 -18.76 9.50
CA LEU A 341 -8.58 -19.70 8.81
C LEU A 341 -9.65 -18.97 7.99
N LEU A 342 -10.25 -17.90 8.53
CA LEU A 342 -11.22 -17.09 7.78
C LEU A 342 -10.60 -16.49 6.52
N ASP A 343 -9.42 -15.88 6.62
CA ASP A 343 -8.76 -15.30 5.44
C ASP A 343 -8.38 -16.36 4.41
N ARG A 344 -7.84 -17.50 4.86
CA ARG A 344 -7.30 -18.52 3.94
C ARG A 344 -8.36 -19.44 3.34
N LEU A 345 -9.25 -19.96 4.16
CA LEU A 345 -10.22 -20.97 3.73
C LEU A 345 -11.48 -20.33 3.15
N VAL A 346 -12.12 -19.41 3.88
CA VAL A 346 -13.43 -18.89 3.47
C VAL A 346 -13.30 -17.92 2.32
N PHE A 347 -12.47 -16.91 2.45
CA PHE A 347 -12.42 -15.84 1.45
C PHE A 347 -11.57 -16.19 0.24
N ARG A 348 -10.53 -16.98 0.39
CA ARG A 348 -9.62 -17.26 -0.71
C ARG A 348 -10.04 -18.47 -1.55
N LEU A 349 -10.50 -19.56 -0.92
CA LEU A 349 -10.88 -20.77 -1.62
C LEU A 349 -12.34 -20.80 -2.06
N LEU A 350 -13.26 -20.31 -1.22
CA LEU A 350 -14.68 -20.48 -1.44
C LEU A 350 -15.36 -19.28 -2.11
N ALA A 351 -14.97 -18.05 -1.74
CA ALA A 351 -15.72 -16.86 -2.13
C ALA A 351 -15.24 -16.17 -3.40
N LYS A 352 -13.94 -16.20 -3.74
CA LYS A 352 -13.36 -15.28 -4.72
C LYS A 352 -12.72 -15.92 -5.96
N SER A 353 -12.41 -17.19 -5.96
CA SER A 353 -11.69 -17.84 -7.07
C SER A 353 -12.64 -18.22 -8.21
N ARG A 354 -12.33 -17.79 -9.45
CA ARG A 354 -13.11 -18.08 -10.65
C ARG A 354 -12.19 -18.47 -11.81
N GLN A 355 -12.65 -19.41 -12.63
CA GLN A 355 -11.97 -19.82 -13.86
C GLN A 355 -12.57 -19.12 -15.07
N PHE A 356 -11.72 -18.72 -15.99
CA PHE A 356 -12.11 -17.99 -17.19
C PHE A 356 -11.12 -18.29 -18.33
N LYS A 357 -11.63 -18.35 -19.58
CA LYS A 357 -10.79 -18.49 -20.77
C LYS A 357 -10.46 -17.10 -21.31
N ALA A 358 -9.20 -16.69 -21.20
CA ALA A 358 -8.69 -15.42 -21.67
C ALA A 358 -7.93 -15.57 -22.98
N ARG A 359 -7.92 -14.50 -23.79
CA ARG A 359 -7.02 -14.37 -24.94
C ARG A 359 -5.68 -13.86 -24.46
N VAL A 360 -4.60 -14.34 -25.08
CA VAL A 360 -3.26 -13.85 -24.84
C VAL A 360 -2.64 -13.36 -26.13
N LYS A 361 -1.96 -12.22 -26.07
CA LYS A 361 -1.29 -11.59 -27.21
C LYS A 361 0.05 -11.05 -26.74
N VAL A 362 1.12 -11.37 -27.47
CA VAL A 362 2.42 -10.73 -27.28
C VAL A 362 2.35 -9.32 -27.88
N MET A 363 2.78 -8.33 -27.08
CA MET A 363 2.82 -6.94 -27.51
C MET A 363 4.05 -6.68 -28.42
N PRO A 364 4.06 -5.58 -29.20
CA PRO A 364 5.11 -5.28 -30.16
C PRO A 364 6.52 -5.16 -29.58
N ASP A 365 6.64 -4.85 -28.27
CA ASP A 365 7.92 -4.81 -27.55
C ASP A 365 8.56 -6.21 -27.33
N GLY A 366 7.86 -7.28 -27.69
CA GLY A 366 8.32 -8.66 -27.57
C GLY A 366 8.49 -9.19 -26.13
N ASN A 367 8.24 -8.34 -25.13
CA ASN A 367 8.47 -8.66 -23.72
C ASN A 367 7.25 -8.45 -22.82
N THR A 368 6.11 -8.10 -23.40
CA THR A 368 4.86 -7.84 -22.67
C THR A 368 3.74 -8.67 -23.25
N VAL A 369 2.96 -9.29 -22.37
CA VAL A 369 1.75 -10.06 -22.72
C VAL A 369 0.52 -9.26 -22.32
N LEU A 370 -0.37 -9.02 -23.28
CA LEU A 370 -1.72 -8.56 -23.02
C LEU A 370 -2.63 -9.77 -22.84
N LEU A 371 -3.22 -9.89 -21.67
CA LEU A 371 -4.22 -10.91 -21.36
C LEU A 371 -5.57 -10.23 -21.30
N SER A 372 -6.51 -10.67 -22.16
CA SER A 372 -7.79 -10.01 -22.38
C SER A 372 -8.95 -10.97 -22.38
N GLY A 373 -10.12 -10.47 -21.97
CA GLY A 373 -11.34 -11.26 -22.06
C GLY A 373 -12.61 -10.47 -21.84
N ASN A 374 -13.72 -10.99 -22.34
CA ASN A 374 -15.05 -10.44 -22.09
C ASN A 374 -15.61 -11.09 -20.82
N TRP A 375 -15.63 -10.33 -19.72
CA TRP A 375 -16.00 -10.82 -18.40
C TRP A 375 -17.51 -10.64 -18.14
N PRO A 376 -18.26 -11.71 -17.79
CA PRO A 376 -19.68 -11.61 -17.48
C PRO A 376 -19.91 -10.99 -16.11
N LEU A 377 -20.81 -10.02 -16.04
CA LEU A 377 -21.23 -9.35 -14.83
C LEU A 377 -22.63 -9.88 -14.44
N THR A 378 -22.80 -10.39 -13.25
CA THR A 378 -24.05 -11.05 -12.84
C THR A 378 -24.71 -10.42 -11.61
N ALA A 379 -24.06 -9.49 -10.93
CA ALA A 379 -24.54 -8.94 -9.67
C ALA A 379 -24.71 -7.44 -9.74
N LYS A 380 -25.91 -6.95 -9.43
CA LYS A 380 -26.14 -5.52 -9.18
C LYS A 380 -25.32 -5.09 -7.94
N ARG A 381 -24.52 -4.06 -8.12
CA ARG A 381 -23.52 -3.54 -7.18
C ARG A 381 -24.10 -2.94 -5.88
N HIS A 382 -25.42 -2.73 -5.82
CA HIS A 382 -26.08 -1.85 -4.84
C HIS A 382 -26.31 -2.41 -3.43
N SER A 383 -25.75 -3.56 -3.01
CA SER A 383 -25.89 -4.02 -1.64
C SER A 383 -24.64 -3.71 -0.82
N MET A 384 -24.74 -2.79 0.13
CA MET A 384 -23.69 -2.45 1.10
C MET A 384 -23.13 -3.70 1.84
N TRP A 385 -23.97 -4.68 2.16
CA TRP A 385 -23.57 -5.94 2.76
C TRP A 385 -22.81 -6.86 1.80
N ARG A 386 -23.13 -6.84 0.49
CA ARG A 386 -22.37 -7.57 -0.52
C ARG A 386 -20.99 -6.94 -0.78
N SER A 387 -20.87 -5.63 -0.72
CA SER A 387 -19.59 -4.92 -0.79
C SER A 387 -18.66 -5.29 0.36
N LEU A 388 -19.22 -5.58 1.55
CA LEU A 388 -18.47 -5.95 2.74
C LEU A 388 -17.94 -7.40 2.69
N PHE A 389 -18.74 -8.34 2.17
CA PHE A 389 -18.46 -9.77 2.30
C PHE A 389 -18.21 -10.51 0.98
N SER A 390 -18.51 -9.93 -0.18
CA SER A 390 -18.31 -10.57 -1.47
C SER A 390 -17.85 -9.57 -2.54
N GLN A 391 -16.63 -9.09 -2.41
CA GLN A 391 -15.93 -8.56 -3.57
C GLN A 391 -15.63 -9.76 -4.49
N ASN A 392 -16.46 -9.90 -5.52
CA ASN A 392 -16.33 -10.95 -6.52
C ASN A 392 -16.22 -10.25 -7.87
N MET A 393 -15.33 -10.72 -8.73
CA MET A 393 -15.16 -10.22 -10.10
C MET A 393 -16.49 -10.13 -10.88
N HIS A 394 -17.50 -10.95 -10.58
CA HIS A 394 -18.83 -10.84 -11.19
C HIS A 394 -19.63 -9.59 -10.80
N ALA A 395 -19.21 -8.90 -9.72
CA ALA A 395 -19.76 -7.59 -9.37
C ALA A 395 -19.02 -6.44 -10.07
N GLY A 396 -18.02 -6.76 -10.90
CA GLY A 396 -17.13 -5.78 -11.52
C GLY A 396 -15.95 -5.39 -10.64
N TRP A 397 -15.26 -4.35 -11.04
CA TRP A 397 -14.09 -3.81 -10.35
C TRP A 397 -14.11 -2.29 -10.32
N ASP A 398 -13.38 -1.71 -9.37
CA ASP A 398 -13.14 -0.27 -9.31
C ASP A 398 -11.83 0.11 -10.01
N PRO A 399 -11.66 1.38 -10.43
CA PRO A 399 -10.40 1.86 -10.98
C PRO A 399 -9.24 1.60 -10.02
N ALA A 400 -8.10 1.11 -10.55
CA ALA A 400 -6.89 0.72 -9.82
C ALA A 400 -6.99 -0.53 -8.93
N GLU A 401 -8.05 -1.31 -9.02
CA GLU A 401 -8.05 -2.63 -8.40
C GLU A 401 -7.20 -3.62 -9.19
N HIS A 402 -6.74 -4.66 -8.50
CA HIS A 402 -5.92 -5.73 -9.06
C HIS A 402 -6.47 -7.10 -8.69
N VAL A 403 -6.02 -8.11 -9.41
CA VAL A 403 -6.39 -9.51 -9.20
C VAL A 403 -5.15 -10.37 -9.02
N PHE A 404 -5.31 -11.48 -8.31
CA PHE A 404 -4.30 -12.54 -8.31
C PHE A 404 -4.63 -13.53 -9.43
N LEU A 405 -3.69 -13.65 -10.36
CA LEU A 405 -3.76 -14.52 -11.52
C LEU A 405 -3.04 -15.84 -11.24
N THR A 406 -3.71 -16.94 -11.49
CA THR A 406 -3.15 -18.30 -11.52
C THR A 406 -3.43 -18.93 -12.88
N ILE A 407 -2.43 -19.54 -13.49
CA ILE A 407 -2.56 -20.23 -14.80
C ILE A 407 -2.04 -21.66 -14.66
N PRO A 408 -2.91 -22.63 -14.29
CA PRO A 408 -2.50 -24.00 -14.05
C PRO A 408 -1.92 -24.72 -15.28
N SER A 409 -2.33 -24.30 -16.49
CA SER A 409 -1.87 -24.90 -17.75
C SER A 409 -0.42 -24.59 -18.12
N LEU A 410 0.23 -23.61 -17.48
CA LEU A 410 1.65 -23.30 -17.72
C LEU A 410 2.61 -24.34 -17.11
N GLY A 411 2.14 -25.19 -16.22
CA GLY A 411 2.94 -26.26 -15.62
C GLY A 411 2.58 -26.52 -14.15
N GLN A 412 2.97 -27.68 -13.63
CA GLN A 412 2.62 -28.12 -12.27
C GLN A 412 3.06 -27.13 -11.18
N LYS A 413 4.22 -26.48 -11.35
CA LYS A 413 4.73 -25.46 -10.43
C LYS A 413 3.79 -24.25 -10.30
N HIS A 414 2.98 -23.93 -11.33
CA HIS A 414 2.12 -22.75 -11.38
C HIS A 414 0.70 -23.00 -10.85
N ILE A 415 0.34 -24.22 -10.49
CA ILE A 415 -1.01 -24.56 -9.98
C ILE A 415 -1.33 -23.82 -8.68
N PHE A 416 -0.32 -23.66 -7.82
CA PHE A 416 -0.45 -23.01 -6.51
C PHE A 416 0.06 -21.57 -6.47
N GLN A 417 0.69 -21.11 -7.56
CA GLN A 417 1.21 -19.76 -7.66
C GLN A 417 0.09 -18.78 -8.06
N ALA A 418 -0.02 -17.67 -7.34
CA ALA A 418 -0.97 -16.61 -7.61
C ALA A 418 -0.24 -15.28 -7.60
N HIS A 419 -0.12 -14.67 -8.79
CA HIS A 419 0.61 -13.42 -8.98
C HIS A 419 -0.35 -12.23 -9.14
N PRO A 420 -0.11 -11.09 -8.48
CA PRO A 420 -0.96 -9.93 -8.57
C PRO A 420 -0.69 -9.12 -9.84
N PHE A 421 -1.77 -8.72 -10.51
CA PHE A 421 -1.73 -7.83 -11.67
C PHE A 421 -2.88 -6.82 -11.61
N THR A 422 -2.57 -5.57 -11.93
CA THR A 422 -3.57 -4.50 -11.99
C THR A 422 -4.49 -4.69 -13.17
N ILE A 423 -5.78 -4.45 -12.97
CA ILE A 423 -6.77 -4.43 -14.03
C ILE A 423 -6.56 -3.16 -14.84
N ALA A 424 -6.14 -3.31 -16.10
CA ALA A 424 -5.78 -2.22 -17.00
C ALA A 424 -6.96 -1.69 -17.82
N SER A 425 -8.12 -2.33 -17.73
CA SER A 425 -9.35 -1.90 -18.40
C SER A 425 -10.17 -0.95 -17.53
N ALA A 426 -11.03 -0.16 -18.17
CA ALA A 426 -11.99 0.70 -17.49
C ALA A 426 -12.90 -0.09 -16.55
N ALA A 427 -13.29 0.50 -15.43
CA ALA A 427 -14.26 -0.08 -14.53
C ALA A 427 -15.64 -0.16 -15.22
N PRO A 428 -16.39 -1.26 -15.08
CA PRO A 428 -17.71 -1.41 -15.68
C PRO A 428 -18.74 -0.49 -15.01
N SER A 429 -19.73 -0.07 -15.79
CA SER A 429 -20.93 0.60 -15.27
C SER A 429 -21.93 -0.40 -14.69
N ASP A 430 -22.83 0.06 -13.82
CA ASP A 430 -23.83 -0.79 -13.14
C ASP A 430 -24.87 -1.44 -14.09
N GLU A 431 -24.97 -0.95 -15.33
CA GLU A 431 -25.93 -1.42 -16.33
C GLU A 431 -25.36 -2.44 -17.31
N GLN A 432 -24.02 -2.66 -17.28
CA GLN A 432 -23.36 -3.57 -18.20
C GLN A 432 -23.49 -5.02 -17.72
N GLU A 433 -23.91 -5.90 -18.61
CA GLU A 433 -23.91 -7.35 -18.38
C GLU A 433 -22.55 -7.99 -18.64
N HIS A 434 -21.68 -7.32 -19.39
CA HIS A 434 -20.34 -7.76 -19.75
C HIS A 434 -19.36 -6.59 -19.71
N ALA A 435 -18.15 -6.84 -19.28
CA ALA A 435 -17.07 -5.86 -19.28
C ALA A 435 -15.79 -6.42 -19.89
N TRP A 436 -15.08 -5.59 -20.62
CA TRP A 436 -13.77 -5.95 -21.16
C TRP A 436 -12.74 -5.91 -20.04
N PHE A 437 -12.03 -7.02 -19.86
CA PHE A 437 -11.03 -7.21 -18.83
C PHE A 437 -9.65 -7.35 -19.47
N ASP A 438 -8.71 -6.48 -19.11
CA ASP A 438 -7.34 -6.47 -19.62
C ASP A 438 -6.32 -6.49 -18.48
N LEU A 439 -5.26 -7.30 -18.62
CA LEU A 439 -4.04 -7.26 -17.80
C LEU A 439 -2.83 -7.04 -18.71
N ILE A 440 -1.98 -6.06 -18.37
CA ILE A 440 -0.70 -5.80 -19.03
C ILE A 440 0.39 -6.45 -18.19
N ILE A 441 0.99 -7.52 -18.67
CA ILE A 441 1.92 -8.37 -17.94
C ILE A 441 3.29 -8.30 -18.60
N ARG A 442 4.23 -7.60 -17.97
CA ARG A 442 5.62 -7.58 -18.42
C ARG A 442 6.33 -8.88 -18.04
N ALA A 443 6.96 -9.54 -19.01
CA ALA A 443 7.76 -10.71 -18.78
C ALA A 443 9.08 -10.32 -18.08
N LEU A 444 9.31 -10.92 -16.92
CA LEU A 444 10.57 -10.83 -16.17
C LEU A 444 11.18 -12.23 -16.09
N ASP A 445 10.91 -12.93 -15.00
CA ASP A 445 11.39 -14.30 -14.74
C ASP A 445 10.24 -15.23 -14.31
N GLY A 446 10.48 -16.53 -14.28
CA GLY A 446 9.56 -17.53 -13.75
C GLY A 446 8.19 -17.49 -14.44
N PHE A 447 7.11 -17.31 -13.67
CA PHE A 447 5.73 -17.34 -14.16
C PHE A 447 5.47 -16.41 -15.36
N THR A 448 5.96 -15.16 -15.33
CA THR A 448 5.71 -14.19 -16.40
C THR A 448 6.48 -14.54 -17.66
N ARG A 449 7.66 -15.14 -17.54
CA ARG A 449 8.45 -15.65 -18.67
C ARG A 449 7.78 -16.85 -19.31
N ASP A 450 7.32 -17.81 -18.49
CA ASP A 450 6.60 -18.99 -18.99
C ASP A 450 5.28 -18.60 -19.68
N LEU A 451 4.60 -17.56 -19.20
CA LEU A 451 3.41 -17.01 -19.86
C LEU A 451 3.75 -16.38 -21.22
N LEU A 452 4.86 -15.66 -21.34
CA LEU A 452 5.30 -15.10 -22.63
C LEU A 452 5.55 -16.22 -23.65
N ILE A 453 6.31 -17.23 -23.28
CA ILE A 453 6.59 -18.41 -24.16
C ILE A 453 5.28 -19.09 -24.58
N HIS A 454 4.32 -19.23 -23.66
CA HIS A 454 3.02 -19.77 -24.00
C HIS A 454 2.24 -18.90 -24.99
N ALA A 455 2.30 -17.56 -24.81
CA ALA A 455 1.61 -16.60 -25.67
C ALA A 455 2.18 -16.50 -27.09
N GLU A 456 3.44 -16.93 -27.31
CA GLU A 456 4.05 -17.02 -28.64
C GLU A 456 3.44 -18.18 -29.48
N THR A 457 2.94 -19.22 -28.81
CA THR A 457 2.41 -20.43 -29.47
C THR A 457 0.90 -20.56 -29.40
N CYS A 458 0.27 -20.01 -28.36
CA CYS A 458 -1.16 -20.13 -28.08
C CYS A 458 -1.83 -18.76 -27.99
N SER A 459 -3.00 -18.61 -28.59
CA SER A 459 -3.80 -17.37 -28.55
C SER A 459 -4.76 -17.29 -27.36
N SER A 460 -4.90 -18.36 -26.58
CA SER A 460 -5.81 -18.38 -25.42
C SER A 460 -5.30 -19.28 -24.29
N VAL A 461 -5.69 -18.95 -23.07
CA VAL A 461 -5.29 -19.70 -21.87
C VAL A 461 -6.43 -19.72 -20.85
N THR A 462 -6.56 -20.82 -20.10
CA THR A 462 -7.51 -20.86 -18.96
C THR A 462 -6.84 -20.30 -17.72
N ILE A 463 -7.44 -19.27 -17.18
CA ILE A 463 -6.94 -18.54 -16.00
C ILE A 463 -7.89 -18.73 -14.82
N ARG A 464 -7.33 -18.59 -13.63
CA ARG A 464 -8.08 -18.45 -12.37
C ARG A 464 -7.77 -17.11 -11.75
N LEU A 465 -8.82 -16.34 -11.47
CA LEU A 465 -8.73 -15.03 -10.86
C LEU A 465 -9.22 -15.07 -9.41
N ASP A 466 -8.48 -14.42 -8.54
CA ASP A 466 -8.84 -14.17 -7.15
C ASP A 466 -8.81 -12.65 -6.92
N GLY A 467 -9.94 -12.04 -6.62
CA GLY A 467 -10.09 -10.59 -6.47
C GLY A 467 -11.52 -10.11 -6.75
N PRO A 468 -11.72 -8.81 -6.95
CA PRO A 468 -10.70 -7.74 -7.02
C PRO A 468 -10.20 -7.30 -5.65
N TYR A 469 -9.00 -6.76 -5.60
CA TYR A 469 -8.36 -6.17 -4.41
C TYR A 469 -7.85 -4.76 -4.73
N GLY A 470 -7.70 -3.92 -3.72
CA GLY A 470 -7.20 -2.55 -3.85
C GLY A 470 -7.93 -1.58 -2.95
N SER A 471 -7.66 -0.29 -3.10
CA SER A 471 -8.39 0.79 -2.43
C SER A 471 -8.81 1.86 -3.42
N SER A 472 -9.90 2.55 -3.14
CA SER A 472 -10.35 3.70 -3.94
C SER A 472 -9.63 5.00 -3.56
N HIS A 473 -8.69 4.97 -2.61
CA HIS A 473 -8.11 6.18 -2.02
C HIS A 473 -7.50 7.13 -3.06
N ALA A 474 -6.65 6.62 -3.96
CA ALA A 474 -6.04 7.44 -5.00
C ALA A 474 -7.07 8.00 -5.99
N TYR A 475 -8.05 7.18 -6.39
CA TYR A 475 -9.14 7.63 -7.26
C TYR A 475 -10.04 8.68 -6.58
N ASP A 476 -10.43 8.47 -5.31
CA ASP A 476 -11.25 9.42 -4.54
C ASP A 476 -10.51 10.76 -4.34
N MET A 477 -9.19 10.72 -4.12
CA MET A 477 -8.32 11.90 -4.06
C MET A 477 -8.36 12.67 -5.39
N LEU A 478 -8.09 12.01 -6.51
CA LEU A 478 -8.13 12.63 -7.84
C LEU A 478 -9.53 13.19 -8.15
N ARG A 479 -10.59 12.42 -7.84
CA ARG A 479 -11.98 12.82 -8.06
C ARG A 479 -12.41 14.04 -7.25
N SER A 480 -11.80 14.28 -6.09
CA SER A 480 -12.10 15.43 -5.23
C SER A 480 -11.21 16.66 -5.51
N SER A 481 -10.28 16.58 -6.47
CA SER A 481 -9.33 17.64 -6.81
C SER A 481 -9.78 18.45 -8.03
N ASP A 482 -9.43 19.75 -8.08
CA ASP A 482 -9.70 20.63 -9.22
C ASP A 482 -8.77 20.29 -10.40
N VAL A 483 -7.54 19.89 -10.08
CA VAL A 483 -6.52 19.42 -11.03
C VAL A 483 -6.10 18.00 -10.64
N ALA A 484 -6.18 17.05 -11.56
CA ALA A 484 -5.77 15.67 -11.36
C ALA A 484 -4.57 15.34 -12.26
N VAL A 485 -3.46 14.92 -11.67
CA VAL A 485 -2.23 14.58 -12.39
C VAL A 485 -1.84 13.15 -12.09
N ALA A 486 -1.69 12.31 -13.11
CA ALA A 486 -1.12 10.97 -13.00
C ALA A 486 0.32 10.98 -13.50
N ILE A 487 1.26 10.49 -12.70
CA ILE A 487 2.68 10.37 -13.03
C ILE A 487 3.01 8.90 -13.09
N VAL A 488 3.30 8.38 -14.28
CA VAL A 488 3.43 6.95 -14.47
C VAL A 488 4.74 6.58 -15.18
N GLY A 489 5.35 5.49 -14.71
CA GLY A 489 6.55 4.92 -15.30
C GLY A 489 6.26 3.54 -15.89
N GLY A 490 6.50 3.37 -17.19
CA GLY A 490 6.34 2.09 -17.87
C GLY A 490 4.93 1.51 -17.71
N SER A 491 4.83 0.29 -17.17
CA SER A 491 3.54 -0.42 -16.95
C SER A 491 2.62 0.20 -15.89
N GLY A 492 3.07 1.24 -15.18
CA GLY A 492 2.21 2.01 -14.27
C GLY A 492 0.99 2.65 -14.96
N ILE A 493 1.00 2.73 -16.30
CA ILE A 493 -0.16 3.16 -17.09
C ILE A 493 -1.38 2.25 -16.87
N ALA A 494 -1.19 0.98 -16.56
CA ALA A 494 -2.26 0.04 -16.23
C ALA A 494 -3.07 0.48 -15.00
N VAL A 495 -2.46 1.23 -14.08
CA VAL A 495 -3.13 1.81 -12.91
C VAL A 495 -3.82 3.12 -13.27
N ALA A 496 -3.11 3.97 -14.02
CA ALA A 496 -3.59 5.31 -14.33
C ALA A 496 -4.76 5.32 -15.31
N TYR A 497 -4.70 4.50 -16.35
CA TYR A 497 -5.71 4.51 -17.40
C TYR A 497 -7.15 4.33 -16.89
N PRO A 498 -7.47 3.32 -16.05
CA PRO A 498 -8.83 3.17 -15.52
C PRO A 498 -9.29 4.36 -14.68
N MET A 499 -8.38 4.99 -13.93
CA MET A 499 -8.68 6.18 -13.15
C MET A 499 -8.94 7.40 -14.05
N LEU A 500 -8.08 7.63 -15.03
CA LEU A 500 -8.21 8.75 -15.97
C LEU A 500 -9.51 8.63 -16.79
N TRP A 501 -9.81 7.42 -17.23
CA TRP A 501 -11.06 7.12 -17.93
C TRP A 501 -12.29 7.47 -17.08
N ALA A 502 -12.32 7.00 -15.82
CA ALA A 502 -13.42 7.27 -14.91
C ALA A 502 -13.54 8.76 -14.48
N LEU A 503 -12.42 9.52 -14.51
CA LEU A 503 -12.42 10.95 -14.21
C LEU A 503 -12.97 11.81 -15.36
N LEU A 504 -12.76 11.38 -16.60
CA LEU A 504 -13.08 12.16 -17.81
C LEU A 504 -14.46 11.82 -18.39
N ARG A 505 -14.96 10.60 -18.18
CA ARG A 505 -16.32 10.25 -18.60
C ARG A 505 -17.34 10.65 -17.54
N PRO A 506 -18.38 11.40 -17.89
CA PRO A 506 -19.50 11.65 -16.97
C PRO A 506 -20.22 10.33 -16.65
N ASP A 507 -20.67 10.18 -15.39
CA ASP A 507 -21.53 9.06 -14.98
C ASP A 507 -22.75 8.97 -15.92
N SER A 508 -22.85 7.88 -16.67
CA SER A 508 -23.97 7.60 -17.61
C SER A 508 -25.35 7.59 -16.90
N ASN A 509 -25.39 7.40 -15.59
CA ASN A 509 -26.61 7.44 -14.77
C ASN A 509 -27.26 8.83 -14.62
N ARG A 510 -26.67 9.90 -15.15
CA ARG A 510 -27.30 11.24 -15.14
C ARG A 510 -27.96 11.64 -16.45
N ALA A 511 -27.75 10.86 -17.52
CA ALA A 511 -28.30 11.16 -18.83
C ALA A 511 -29.79 10.75 -19.03
N HIS A 512 -30.40 10.09 -18.02
CA HIS A 512 -31.79 9.60 -18.14
C HIS A 512 -32.88 10.54 -17.62
N THR A 513 -32.53 11.76 -17.22
CA THR A 513 -33.52 12.75 -16.80
C THR A 513 -33.59 13.94 -17.76
N ASP A 514 -33.51 13.82 -19.02
CA ASP A 514 -34.10 14.79 -19.97
C ASP A 514 -33.54 14.47 -21.36
N VAL A 515 -34.44 13.91 -22.16
CA VAL A 515 -34.32 13.78 -23.61
C VAL A 515 -34.25 15.18 -24.20
N GLU A 516 -33.38 15.35 -25.19
CA GLU A 516 -33.22 16.49 -26.09
C GLU A 516 -32.00 17.39 -25.77
N SER A 517 -30.84 16.97 -26.22
CA SER A 517 -30.01 17.66 -27.21
C SER A 517 -28.56 17.14 -27.15
N GLU A 518 -27.99 16.81 -28.30
CA GLU A 518 -26.57 16.61 -28.54
C GLU A 518 -25.73 17.79 -28.04
N ALA A 519 -26.30 18.99 -27.94
CA ALA A 519 -25.72 20.19 -27.34
C ALA A 519 -25.55 20.08 -25.82
N ALA A 520 -26.33 19.23 -25.10
CA ALA A 520 -26.17 18.99 -23.68
C ALA A 520 -25.00 18.04 -23.36
N ALA A 521 -24.66 17.14 -24.27
CA ALA A 521 -23.50 16.26 -24.15
C ALA A 521 -22.17 17.03 -24.26
N GLU A 522 -22.12 18.10 -25.06
CA GLU A 522 -20.98 19.03 -25.13
C GLU A 522 -20.86 19.94 -23.88
N SER A 523 -21.97 20.23 -23.22
CA SER A 523 -22.01 21.05 -21.99
C SER A 523 -21.56 20.30 -20.74
N CYS A 524 -21.40 18.98 -20.77
CA CYS A 524 -21.12 18.14 -19.60
C CYS A 524 -19.62 17.76 -19.46
N ARG A 525 -18.71 18.47 -20.14
CA ARG A 525 -17.28 18.29 -19.89
C ARG A 525 -16.94 18.69 -18.46
N SER A 526 -16.25 17.81 -17.75
CA SER A 526 -15.80 18.04 -16.37
C SER A 526 -15.02 19.34 -16.25
N ALA A 527 -15.37 20.20 -15.31
CA ALA A 527 -14.60 21.44 -14.98
C ALA A 527 -13.18 21.13 -14.45
N ARG A 528 -12.83 19.86 -14.32
CA ARG A 528 -11.54 19.36 -13.82
C ARG A 528 -10.51 19.32 -14.92
N LYS A 529 -9.31 19.81 -14.64
CA LYS A 529 -8.16 19.65 -15.53
C LYS A 529 -7.47 18.33 -15.20
N VAL A 530 -7.26 17.49 -16.20
CA VAL A 530 -6.67 16.14 -16.03
C VAL A 530 -5.42 16.03 -16.91
N ALA A 531 -4.32 15.56 -16.32
CA ALA A 531 -3.08 15.33 -17.06
C ALA A 531 -2.46 13.97 -16.69
N VAL A 532 -1.72 13.41 -17.65
CA VAL A 532 -0.84 12.25 -17.43
C VAL A 532 0.57 12.59 -17.89
N ILE A 533 1.56 12.31 -17.05
CA ILE A 533 2.98 12.30 -17.40
C ILE A 533 3.38 10.83 -17.49
N TRP A 534 3.64 10.33 -18.71
CA TRP A 534 3.98 8.93 -18.91
C TRP A 534 5.42 8.76 -19.39
N ILE A 535 6.27 8.25 -18.51
CA ILE A 535 7.70 8.04 -18.76
C ILE A 535 7.89 6.59 -19.20
N VAL A 536 8.32 6.39 -20.45
CA VAL A 536 8.54 5.06 -21.05
C VAL A 536 10.03 4.80 -21.26
N HIS A 537 10.41 3.52 -21.29
CA HIS A 537 11.79 3.13 -21.56
C HIS A 537 12.09 3.07 -23.06
N GLN A 538 11.14 2.59 -23.85
CA GLN A 538 11.21 2.48 -25.32
C GLN A 538 9.93 3.05 -25.92
N ALA A 539 9.99 3.52 -27.16
CA ALA A 539 8.82 4.09 -27.84
C ALA A 539 7.68 3.07 -28.02
N ASP A 540 8.02 1.79 -28.25
CA ASP A 540 7.03 0.71 -28.42
C ASP A 540 6.16 0.48 -27.18
N HIS A 541 6.60 0.92 -25.99
CA HIS A 541 5.79 0.80 -24.77
C HIS A 541 4.50 1.63 -24.79
N ILE A 542 4.41 2.65 -25.66
CA ILE A 542 3.18 3.44 -25.85
C ILE A 542 2.06 2.53 -26.39
N GLN A 543 2.41 1.49 -27.14
CA GLN A 543 1.45 0.55 -27.71
C GLN A 543 0.79 -0.38 -26.65
N TRP A 544 1.28 -0.41 -25.38
CA TRP A 544 0.64 -1.17 -24.32
C TRP A 544 -0.79 -0.70 -24.04
N LEU A 545 -1.06 0.59 -24.20
CA LEU A 545 -2.41 1.14 -24.10
C LEU A 545 -3.11 1.21 -25.45
N GLY A 546 -2.32 1.38 -26.55
CA GLY A 546 -2.81 1.67 -27.88
C GLY A 546 -2.99 3.18 -28.09
N GLN A 547 -2.61 3.65 -29.29
CA GLN A 547 -2.71 5.07 -29.65
C GLN A 547 -4.18 5.52 -29.65
N ASP A 548 -5.10 4.68 -30.15
CA ASP A 548 -6.52 5.00 -30.24
C ASP A 548 -7.13 5.37 -28.87
N ARG A 549 -6.74 4.65 -27.81
CA ARG A 549 -7.23 4.92 -26.44
C ARG A 549 -6.66 6.22 -25.87
N LEU A 550 -5.42 6.56 -26.21
CA LEU A 550 -4.83 7.84 -25.81
C LEU A 550 -5.47 9.01 -26.54
N ASP A 551 -5.71 8.86 -27.84
CA ASP A 551 -6.36 9.87 -28.67
C ASP A 551 -7.81 10.09 -28.21
N GLU A 552 -8.55 9.03 -27.87
CA GLU A 552 -9.89 9.12 -27.29
C GLU A 552 -9.88 9.92 -25.98
N LEU A 553 -8.94 9.63 -25.06
CA LEU A 553 -8.82 10.39 -23.82
C LEU A 553 -8.39 11.84 -24.06
N ALA A 554 -7.50 12.09 -25.01
CA ALA A 554 -7.08 13.45 -25.39
C ALA A 554 -8.25 14.25 -25.98
N ALA A 555 -9.09 13.62 -26.79
CA ALA A 555 -10.28 14.24 -27.37
C ALA A 555 -11.30 14.69 -26.30
N ILE A 556 -11.39 13.99 -25.18
CA ILE A 556 -12.26 14.34 -24.06
C ILE A 556 -11.58 15.22 -23.00
N GLY A 557 -10.34 15.68 -23.25
CA GLY A 557 -9.67 16.71 -22.45
C GLY A 557 -8.51 16.23 -21.57
N LEU A 558 -7.95 15.03 -21.79
CA LEU A 558 -6.72 14.61 -21.15
C LEU A 558 -5.53 15.34 -21.75
N ARG A 559 -4.73 16.01 -20.92
CA ARG A 559 -3.40 16.50 -21.31
C ARG A 559 -2.39 15.37 -21.16
N VAL A 560 -1.80 14.95 -22.27
CA VAL A 560 -0.77 13.91 -22.29
C VAL A 560 0.61 14.53 -22.40
N VAL A 561 1.52 14.19 -21.49
CA VAL A 561 2.93 14.58 -21.47
C VAL A 561 3.77 13.31 -21.62
N LEU A 562 4.41 13.15 -22.78
CA LEU A 562 5.27 12.02 -23.12
C LEU A 562 6.70 12.52 -23.28
N PRO A 563 7.57 12.44 -22.26
CA PRO A 563 8.98 12.73 -22.43
C PRO A 563 9.64 11.72 -23.39
N PRO A 564 10.76 12.07 -24.01
CA PRO A 564 11.50 11.14 -24.87
C PRO A 564 11.82 9.83 -24.12
N PRO A 565 11.85 8.66 -24.82
CA PRO A 565 12.13 7.37 -24.20
C PRO A 565 13.45 7.38 -23.43
N THR A 566 13.45 6.78 -22.22
CA THR A 566 14.63 6.83 -21.34
C THR A 566 15.83 6.05 -21.88
N ARG A 567 15.62 5.15 -22.85
CA ARG A 567 16.70 4.46 -23.58
C ARG A 567 17.48 5.42 -24.50
N GLU A 568 16.82 6.42 -25.03
CA GLU A 568 17.37 7.35 -26.03
C GLU A 568 17.93 8.62 -25.37
N ALA A 569 17.12 9.24 -24.49
CA ALA A 569 17.43 10.54 -23.88
C ALA A 569 17.88 10.46 -22.40
N GLY A 570 17.98 9.26 -21.83
CA GLY A 570 18.23 9.10 -20.41
C GLY A 570 16.99 9.37 -19.55
N ARG A 571 17.17 9.32 -18.23
CA ARG A 571 16.06 9.55 -17.28
C ARG A 571 15.76 11.03 -17.17
N PRO A 572 14.51 11.48 -17.39
CA PRO A 572 14.13 12.88 -17.24
C PRO A 572 14.16 13.30 -15.77
N ASP A 573 14.32 14.60 -15.53
CA ASP A 573 14.11 15.18 -14.21
C ASP A 573 12.60 15.20 -13.91
N VAL A 574 12.19 14.25 -13.06
CA VAL A 574 10.79 14.08 -12.68
C VAL A 574 10.27 15.30 -11.91
N ALA A 575 11.09 15.95 -11.09
CA ALA A 575 10.67 17.10 -10.30
C ALA A 575 10.35 18.30 -11.21
N VAL A 576 11.15 18.54 -12.23
CA VAL A 576 10.91 19.60 -13.23
C VAL A 576 9.63 19.34 -14.02
N LEU A 577 9.42 18.10 -14.49
CA LEU A 577 8.21 17.72 -15.22
C LEU A 577 6.95 17.89 -14.39
N VAL A 578 6.98 17.42 -13.12
CA VAL A 578 5.84 17.49 -12.22
C VAL A 578 5.51 18.95 -11.89
N ARG A 579 6.51 19.73 -11.50
CA ARG A 579 6.34 21.14 -11.16
C ARG A 579 5.79 21.93 -12.36
N GLY A 580 6.42 21.83 -13.52
CA GLY A 580 5.98 22.53 -14.72
C GLY A 580 4.55 22.16 -15.12
N THR A 581 4.19 20.89 -15.09
CA THR A 581 2.81 20.45 -15.41
C THR A 581 1.79 20.98 -14.42
N ILE A 582 2.09 20.99 -13.11
CA ILE A 582 1.18 21.52 -12.09
C ILE A 582 1.04 23.03 -12.24
N GLU A 583 2.13 23.77 -12.39
CA GLU A 583 2.12 25.23 -12.56
C GLU A 583 1.33 25.67 -13.80
N ASP A 584 1.51 24.98 -14.92
CA ASP A 584 0.75 25.22 -16.15
C ASP A 584 -0.77 25.00 -15.95
N LEU A 585 -1.14 23.94 -15.24
CA LEU A 585 -2.55 23.62 -15.00
C LEU A 585 -3.20 24.53 -13.94
N THR A 586 -2.40 25.10 -13.02
CA THR A 586 -2.88 25.97 -11.93
C THR A 586 -2.77 27.47 -12.25
N SER A 587 -2.27 27.86 -13.43
CA SER A 587 -2.04 29.26 -13.85
C SER A 587 -3.25 30.22 -13.75
N GLY A 588 -4.43 29.74 -13.33
CA GLY A 588 -5.67 30.51 -13.18
C GLY A 588 -6.13 30.77 -11.72
N GLY A 589 -5.33 30.45 -10.69
CA GLY A 589 -5.71 30.67 -9.29
C GLY A 589 -5.39 29.54 -8.33
N GLN A 590 -5.83 29.66 -7.09
CA GLN A 590 -5.69 28.61 -6.09
C GLN A 590 -6.56 27.39 -6.49
N SER A 591 -5.90 26.27 -6.77
CA SER A 591 -6.55 25.02 -7.14
C SER A 591 -6.00 23.89 -6.25
N ARG A 592 -6.88 23.00 -5.80
CA ARG A 592 -6.45 21.77 -5.14
C ARG A 592 -5.99 20.76 -6.17
N VAL A 593 -4.76 20.29 -6.03
CA VAL A 593 -4.12 19.36 -6.95
C VAL A 593 -4.05 17.97 -6.33
N GLY A 594 -4.60 16.98 -7.01
CA GLY A 594 -4.39 15.56 -6.69
C GLY A 594 -3.33 14.98 -7.60
N VAL A 595 -2.31 14.34 -7.02
CA VAL A 595 -1.22 13.71 -7.77
C VAL A 595 -1.16 12.22 -7.44
N MET A 596 -1.38 11.37 -8.43
CA MET A 596 -1.16 9.93 -8.32
C MET A 596 0.16 9.57 -8.99
N VAL A 597 0.95 8.73 -8.32
CA VAL A 597 2.27 8.32 -8.83
C VAL A 597 2.36 6.80 -8.86
N SER A 598 2.77 6.21 -10.00
CA SER A 598 2.99 4.77 -10.13
C SER A 598 4.20 4.47 -11.01
N GLY A 599 5.27 3.95 -10.41
CA GLY A 599 6.50 3.62 -11.15
C GLY A 599 7.62 3.16 -10.22
N PRO A 600 8.87 3.15 -10.70
CA PRO A 600 10.05 2.77 -9.92
C PRO A 600 10.23 3.65 -8.67
N ASP A 601 10.79 3.08 -7.60
CA ASP A 601 10.96 3.76 -6.30
C ASP A 601 11.65 5.14 -6.38
N GLY A 602 12.66 5.27 -7.24
CA GLY A 602 13.35 6.55 -7.45
C GLY A 602 12.44 7.63 -8.03
N MET A 603 11.61 7.27 -9.02
CA MET A 603 10.64 8.16 -9.65
C MET A 603 9.53 8.53 -8.65
N ASN A 604 8.99 7.54 -7.95
CA ASN A 604 7.93 7.76 -6.95
C ASN A 604 8.40 8.72 -5.86
N ARG A 605 9.63 8.54 -5.36
CA ARG A 605 10.22 9.43 -4.36
C ARG A 605 10.46 10.84 -4.91
N ALA A 606 11.00 10.99 -6.13
CA ALA A 606 11.25 12.28 -6.73
C ALA A 606 9.95 13.09 -6.91
N ALA A 607 8.90 12.45 -7.46
CA ALA A 607 7.60 13.07 -7.63
C ALA A 607 6.97 13.46 -6.27
N ARG A 608 6.99 12.56 -5.27
CA ARG A 608 6.49 12.81 -3.93
C ARG A 608 7.21 13.99 -3.26
N ASN A 609 8.54 14.01 -3.33
CA ASN A 609 9.34 15.05 -2.70
C ASN A 609 9.17 16.41 -3.39
N CYS A 610 8.98 16.43 -4.72
CA CYS A 610 8.56 17.63 -5.43
C CYS A 610 7.21 18.17 -4.93
N CYS A 611 6.20 17.29 -4.79
CA CYS A 611 4.90 17.66 -4.20
C CYS A 611 5.03 18.16 -2.75
N ALA A 612 5.88 17.53 -1.94
CA ALA A 612 6.16 17.96 -0.57
C ALA A 612 6.79 19.37 -0.55
N GLN A 613 7.73 19.66 -1.45
CA GLN A 613 8.33 20.98 -1.59
C GLN A 613 7.29 22.03 -1.98
N MET A 614 6.46 21.76 -2.99
CA MET A 614 5.39 22.67 -3.42
C MET A 614 4.34 22.91 -2.32
N LEU A 615 4.03 21.88 -1.50
CA LEU A 615 3.23 22.05 -0.26
C LEU A 615 3.88 23.05 0.71
N GLY A 616 5.20 22.95 0.89
CA GLY A 616 5.99 23.91 1.66
C GLY A 616 5.96 25.32 1.08
N GLU A 617 5.77 25.49 -0.22
CA GLU A 617 5.64 26.77 -0.93
C GLU A 617 4.20 27.33 -0.88
N GLY A 618 3.24 26.60 -0.30
CA GLY A 618 1.86 27.04 -0.10
C GLY A 618 0.85 26.54 -1.14
N HIS A 619 1.24 25.63 -2.03
CA HIS A 619 0.31 24.96 -2.93
C HIS A 619 -0.57 23.95 -2.17
N GLU A 620 -1.83 23.79 -2.55
CA GLU A 620 -2.72 22.78 -1.98
C GLU A 620 -2.60 21.49 -2.81
N ILE A 621 -1.66 20.62 -2.42
CA ILE A 621 -1.37 19.37 -3.12
C ILE A 621 -1.63 18.17 -2.22
N GLU A 622 -2.20 17.12 -2.79
CA GLU A 622 -2.32 15.81 -2.18
C GLU A 622 -1.68 14.76 -3.09
N VAL A 623 -0.92 13.83 -2.52
CA VAL A 623 -0.19 12.83 -3.31
C VAL A 623 -0.48 11.42 -2.80
N ALA A 624 -0.81 10.52 -3.73
CA ALA A 624 -0.94 9.09 -3.49
C ALA A 624 0.07 8.33 -4.36
N VAL A 625 0.75 7.35 -3.78
CA VAL A 625 1.68 6.49 -4.51
C VAL A 625 1.14 5.09 -4.56
N GLU A 626 0.83 4.62 -5.76
CA GLU A 626 0.41 3.25 -6.03
C GLU A 626 1.62 2.42 -6.45
N LYS A 627 2.05 1.51 -5.56
CA LYS A 627 3.18 0.63 -5.81
C LYS A 627 2.70 -0.76 -6.18
N PHE A 628 3.13 -1.24 -7.31
CA PHE A 628 2.99 -2.61 -7.77
C PHE A 628 4.39 -3.20 -7.99
N GLY A 629 4.95 -3.77 -6.95
CA GLY A 629 6.25 -4.42 -6.95
C GLY A 629 6.39 -5.26 -5.68
N TRP A 630 6.57 -6.52 -5.87
CA TRP A 630 6.74 -7.54 -4.82
C TRP A 630 8.20 -7.87 -4.61
#